data_275e1b4b5390a98513315fb45aaaa217
#
_entry.id   275e1b4b5390a98513315fb45aaaa217
#
_cell.length_a   1.000
_cell.length_b   1.000
_cell.length_c   1.000
_cell.angle_alpha   90.00
_cell.angle_beta   90.00
_cell.angle_gamma   90.00
#
_symmetry.space_group_name_H-M   'P 1'
#
loop_
_entity.id
_entity.type
_entity.pdbx_description
1 polymer ?
#
loop_
_entity_poly.entity_id
_entity_poly.type
_entity_poly.pdbx_seq_one_letter_code
_entity_poly.pdbx_strand_id
1 'polypeptide(L)'
;MSLRGRMLAGLLSLSLVAALAIGSGTYLALRSFLLDRVDGQLVQAQHSVERLLSRPPPGAGAVIDARVLKNLAPPDTFLELRNPANHVEAVAQAGPPDDPNPAPRLAAVLKPPQTSTSTAATATADVLRFDGDAVSGSGRYRIQVSSLGGDQGILIVAIPLASVSDTLARLVHVELLIAAVVLALLALAAFWLLRAGLRPLERIAETAAGIAAGDLDVRVAPADGHSEIGRLGLALNGMLERLEEAFLRRDQSEAQLRRFVSSASHELRTPLTSIRGYAALFRRGAQDKPEDLAKSMARIESEATRMGVLIDDMLLLARLDERRPLERRRVDLAQIARDAVDDARARDPASPITMPEPEPVEVLGDEQRLRQVAANLLANAQIHTPLGTPVHVAVSARGDHAVLAVSDEGPGVDPEQEPHLFERFYRGTPVGDEGSAPSTAGSGLGLAIVAAIMHAHDGTATVRSTPGSGASFEVTLPLSVAQTEPLEDGMRRRA
;
A
#
# COMPACT_ATOMS: atom_id res chain seq x y z
N MET A 1 -20.71 -15.28 -2.47
CA MET A 1 -19.59 -16.02 -3.12
C MET A 1 -18.31 -15.24 -2.89
N SER A 2 -17.26 -15.89 -2.40
CA SER A 2 -15.94 -15.27 -2.22
C SER A 2 -15.33 -14.84 -3.56
N LEU A 3 -14.44 -13.85 -3.56
CA LEU A 3 -13.71 -13.41 -4.76
C LEU A 3 -13.03 -14.60 -5.47
N ARG A 4 -12.48 -15.54 -4.68
CA ARG A 4 -11.90 -16.80 -5.18
C ARG A 4 -12.87 -17.63 -6.01
N GLY A 5 -14.10 -17.81 -5.49
CA GLY A 5 -15.14 -18.59 -6.19
C GLY A 5 -15.58 -17.93 -7.49
N ARG A 6 -15.67 -16.61 -7.54
CA ARG A 6 -16.04 -15.87 -8.78
C ARG A 6 -14.96 -15.96 -9.86
N MET A 7 -13.69 -15.82 -9.50
CA MET A 7 -12.57 -15.96 -10.45
C MET A 7 -12.45 -17.38 -10.99
N LEU A 8 -12.58 -18.39 -10.12
CA LEU A 8 -12.52 -19.79 -10.53
C LEU A 8 -13.69 -20.17 -11.45
N ALA A 9 -14.91 -19.75 -11.12
CA ALA A 9 -16.09 -19.94 -11.96
C ALA A 9 -15.93 -19.26 -13.33
N GLY A 10 -15.40 -18.04 -13.39
CA GLY A 10 -15.14 -17.33 -14.63
C GLY A 10 -14.13 -18.05 -15.53
N LEU A 11 -13.03 -18.53 -14.95
CA LEU A 11 -11.99 -19.24 -15.71
C LEU A 11 -12.49 -20.59 -16.24
N LEU A 12 -13.21 -21.36 -15.42
CA LEU A 12 -13.79 -22.65 -15.85
C LEU A 12 -14.88 -22.45 -16.87
N SER A 13 -15.75 -21.45 -16.76
CA SER A 13 -16.80 -21.19 -17.75
C SER A 13 -16.20 -20.78 -19.10
N LEU A 14 -15.18 -19.95 -19.14
CA LEU A 14 -14.49 -19.58 -20.37
C LEU A 14 -13.81 -20.80 -21.03
N SER A 15 -13.15 -21.64 -20.24
CA SER A 15 -12.50 -22.86 -20.72
C SER A 15 -13.52 -23.86 -21.26
N LEU A 16 -14.69 -24.01 -20.62
CA LEU A 16 -15.77 -24.85 -21.09
C LEU A 16 -16.33 -24.35 -22.43
N VAL A 17 -16.57 -23.06 -22.57
CA VAL A 17 -17.05 -22.50 -23.86
C VAL A 17 -16.02 -22.71 -24.96
N ALA A 18 -14.73 -22.53 -24.68
CA ALA A 18 -13.68 -22.80 -25.66
C ALA A 18 -13.64 -24.29 -26.08
N ALA A 19 -13.74 -25.21 -25.11
CA ALA A 19 -13.77 -26.66 -25.39
C ALA A 19 -14.99 -27.04 -26.25
N LEU A 20 -16.17 -26.50 -25.93
CA LEU A 20 -17.39 -26.74 -26.74
C LEU A 20 -17.26 -26.17 -28.15
N ALA A 21 -16.68 -24.99 -28.32
CA ALA A 21 -16.48 -24.39 -29.64
C ALA A 21 -15.52 -25.23 -30.51
N ILE A 22 -14.38 -25.64 -29.92
CA ILE A 22 -13.39 -26.49 -30.61
C ILE A 22 -14.01 -27.85 -30.96
N GLY A 23 -14.64 -28.53 -30.00
CA GLY A 23 -15.26 -29.84 -30.22
C GLY A 23 -16.36 -29.79 -31.28
N SER A 24 -17.22 -28.77 -31.25
CA SER A 24 -18.25 -28.59 -32.30
C SER A 24 -17.63 -28.36 -33.68
N GLY A 25 -16.58 -27.56 -33.76
CA GLY A 25 -15.85 -27.32 -35.01
C GLY A 25 -15.23 -28.59 -35.58
N THR A 26 -14.52 -29.35 -34.73
CA THR A 26 -13.90 -30.62 -35.11
C THR A 26 -14.92 -31.66 -35.55
N TYR A 27 -16.04 -31.78 -34.81
CA TYR A 27 -17.13 -32.68 -35.16
C TYR A 27 -17.73 -32.35 -36.54
N LEU A 28 -18.05 -31.07 -36.79
CA LEU A 28 -18.63 -30.66 -38.07
C LEU A 28 -17.65 -30.85 -39.23
N ALA A 29 -16.37 -30.51 -39.04
CA ALA A 29 -15.34 -30.68 -40.04
C ALA A 29 -15.11 -32.17 -40.39
N LEU A 30 -15.01 -33.04 -39.36
CA LEU A 30 -14.83 -34.46 -39.58
C LEU A 30 -16.08 -35.08 -40.24
N ARG A 31 -17.27 -34.70 -39.79
CA ARG A 31 -18.54 -35.19 -40.39
C ARG A 31 -18.62 -34.83 -41.87
N SER A 32 -18.32 -33.59 -42.25
CA SER A 32 -18.33 -33.20 -43.68
C SER A 32 -17.30 -34.00 -44.47
N PHE A 33 -16.08 -34.12 -43.98
CA PHE A 33 -15.02 -34.89 -44.63
C PHE A 33 -15.39 -36.37 -44.86
N LEU A 34 -15.99 -37.02 -43.83
CA LEU A 34 -16.40 -38.42 -43.93
C LEU A 34 -17.57 -38.60 -44.91
N LEU A 35 -18.54 -37.68 -44.93
CA LEU A 35 -19.65 -37.72 -45.89
C LEU A 35 -19.18 -37.49 -47.33
N ASP A 36 -18.26 -36.53 -47.56
CA ASP A 36 -17.67 -36.29 -48.88
C ASP A 36 -16.90 -37.51 -49.38
N ARG A 37 -16.22 -38.23 -48.48
CA ARG A 37 -15.53 -39.48 -48.80
C ARG A 37 -16.54 -40.56 -49.20
N VAL A 38 -17.66 -40.68 -48.46
CA VAL A 38 -18.74 -41.67 -48.82
C VAL A 38 -19.38 -41.30 -50.18
N ASP A 39 -19.64 -39.99 -50.38
CA ASP A 39 -20.17 -39.54 -51.70
C ASP A 39 -19.19 -39.81 -52.83
N GLY A 40 -17.88 -39.71 -52.63
CA GLY A 40 -16.86 -40.14 -53.59
C GLY A 40 -16.89 -41.65 -53.89
N GLN A 41 -17.09 -42.46 -52.84
CA GLN A 41 -17.24 -43.93 -53.02
C GLN A 41 -18.51 -44.33 -53.82
N LEU A 42 -19.62 -43.60 -53.57
CA LEU A 42 -20.86 -43.78 -54.32
C LEU A 42 -20.67 -43.55 -55.84
N VAL A 43 -19.98 -42.45 -56.20
CA VAL A 43 -19.66 -42.12 -57.60
C VAL A 43 -18.74 -43.15 -58.21
N GLN A 44 -17.73 -43.62 -57.48
CA GLN A 44 -16.81 -44.61 -57.95
C GLN A 44 -17.52 -45.95 -58.23
N ALA A 45 -18.42 -46.36 -57.31
CA ALA A 45 -19.25 -47.56 -57.47
C ALA A 45 -20.15 -47.43 -58.70
N GLN A 46 -20.84 -46.32 -58.92
CA GLN A 46 -21.66 -46.03 -60.10
C GLN A 46 -20.84 -46.16 -61.38
N HIS A 47 -19.72 -45.48 -61.51
CA HIS A 47 -18.88 -45.54 -62.69
C HIS A 47 -18.33 -46.94 -62.97
N SER A 48 -18.14 -47.76 -61.95
CA SER A 48 -17.69 -49.17 -62.14
C SER A 48 -18.79 -50.01 -62.76
N VAL A 49 -20.02 -49.82 -62.31
CA VAL A 49 -21.19 -50.55 -62.89
C VAL A 49 -21.51 -50.04 -64.32
N GLU A 50 -21.50 -48.75 -64.57
CA GLU A 50 -21.71 -48.13 -65.87
C GLU A 50 -20.71 -48.63 -66.95
N ARG A 51 -19.43 -48.75 -66.59
CA ARG A 51 -18.38 -49.28 -67.46
C ARG A 51 -18.60 -50.71 -67.83
N LEU A 52 -19.12 -51.52 -66.89
CA LEU A 52 -19.48 -52.93 -67.20
C LEU A 52 -20.64 -53.02 -68.12
N LEU A 53 -21.69 -52.19 -67.92
CA LEU A 53 -22.90 -52.19 -68.80
C LEU A 53 -22.58 -51.75 -70.23
N SER A 54 -21.65 -50.78 -70.37
CA SER A 54 -21.20 -50.25 -71.67
C SER A 54 -20.25 -51.19 -72.42
N ARG A 55 -19.59 -52.15 -71.74
CA ARG A 55 -18.67 -53.13 -72.30
C ARG A 55 -18.82 -54.47 -71.61
N PRO A 56 -19.84 -55.32 -71.96
CA PRO A 56 -19.99 -56.60 -71.31
C PRO A 56 -18.78 -57.49 -71.66
N PRO A 57 -18.29 -58.35 -70.78
CA PRO A 57 -17.22 -59.30 -71.06
C PRO A 57 -17.68 -60.29 -72.10
N PRO A 58 -16.77 -60.75 -72.97
CA PRO A 58 -17.11 -61.71 -74.02
C PRO A 58 -17.64 -63.04 -73.41
N GLY A 59 -18.90 -63.39 -73.76
CA GLY A 59 -19.58 -64.60 -73.28
C GLY A 59 -20.59 -64.39 -72.16
N ALA A 60 -20.76 -63.15 -71.64
CA ALA A 60 -21.87 -62.86 -70.77
C ALA A 60 -23.13 -62.54 -71.58
N GLY A 61 -24.14 -63.41 -71.51
CA GLY A 61 -25.48 -63.11 -72.03
C GLY A 61 -26.02 -61.81 -71.34
N ALA A 62 -27.03 -61.17 -71.96
CA ALA A 62 -27.57 -59.86 -71.57
C ALA A 62 -28.19 -59.78 -70.14
N VAL A 63 -27.94 -60.75 -69.29
CA VAL A 63 -28.47 -60.77 -67.91
C VAL A 63 -27.32 -60.48 -66.91
N ILE A 64 -27.35 -59.33 -66.25
CA ILE A 64 -26.41 -58.99 -65.17
C ILE A 64 -26.82 -59.83 -63.96
N ASP A 65 -26.03 -60.88 -63.66
CA ASP A 65 -26.22 -61.66 -62.44
C ASP A 65 -25.74 -60.95 -61.19
N ALA A 66 -26.43 -61.12 -60.05
CA ALA A 66 -26.08 -60.58 -58.73
C ALA A 66 -24.63 -60.89 -58.35
N ARG A 67 -24.00 -61.94 -58.77
CA ARG A 67 -22.62 -62.32 -58.58
C ARG A 67 -21.64 -61.32 -59.21
N VAL A 68 -21.95 -60.84 -60.39
CA VAL A 68 -21.14 -59.90 -61.15
C VAL A 68 -21.16 -58.51 -60.46
N LEU A 69 -22.38 -58.10 -60.08
CA LEU A 69 -22.53 -56.83 -59.28
C LEU A 69 -21.79 -56.89 -57.93
N LYS A 70 -21.82 -58.02 -57.22
CA LYS A 70 -21.15 -58.23 -55.97
C LYS A 70 -19.62 -58.06 -56.09
N ASN A 71 -19.02 -58.53 -57.15
CA ASN A 71 -17.57 -58.49 -57.40
C ASN A 71 -17.09 -57.08 -57.78
N LEU A 72 -17.98 -56.21 -58.21
CA LEU A 72 -17.70 -54.84 -58.62
C LEU A 72 -17.99 -53.83 -57.55
N ALA A 73 -18.77 -54.19 -56.53
CA ALA A 73 -19.16 -53.32 -55.44
C ALA A 73 -17.96 -53.09 -54.50
N PRO A 74 -17.67 -51.87 -54.12
CA PRO A 74 -16.78 -51.63 -52.99
C PRO A 74 -17.25 -52.40 -51.72
N PRO A 75 -16.37 -52.72 -50.78
CA PRO A 75 -16.77 -53.33 -49.52
C PRO A 75 -17.92 -52.56 -48.86
N ASP A 76 -18.86 -53.29 -48.26
CA ASP A 76 -20.02 -52.76 -47.52
C ASP A 76 -21.01 -51.94 -48.36
N THR A 77 -21.00 -52.11 -49.71
CA THR A 77 -21.90 -51.39 -50.60
C THR A 77 -23.13 -52.27 -50.98
N PHE A 78 -24.29 -51.65 -50.87
CA PHE A 78 -25.54 -52.26 -51.44
C PHE A 78 -25.75 -51.66 -52.82
N LEU A 79 -25.97 -52.58 -53.79
CA LEU A 79 -26.29 -52.26 -55.19
C LEU A 79 -27.60 -52.86 -55.53
N GLU A 80 -28.48 -52.08 -56.18
CA GLU A 80 -29.76 -52.60 -56.74
C GLU A 80 -29.96 -52.00 -58.13
N LEU A 81 -30.18 -52.88 -59.04
CA LEU A 81 -30.52 -52.55 -60.43
C LEU A 81 -32.01 -52.73 -60.63
N ARG A 82 -32.69 -51.72 -61.17
CA ARG A 82 -34.12 -51.78 -61.54
C ARG A 82 -34.28 -51.48 -63.02
N ASN A 83 -35.20 -52.20 -63.68
CA ASN A 83 -35.58 -51.95 -65.06
C ASN A 83 -36.42 -50.65 -65.20
N PRO A 84 -36.68 -50.17 -66.42
CA PRO A 84 -37.50 -48.97 -66.67
C PRO A 84 -38.93 -49.06 -66.09
N ALA A 85 -39.46 -50.27 -65.89
CA ALA A 85 -40.75 -50.51 -65.24
C ALA A 85 -40.63 -50.50 -63.69
N ASN A 86 -39.45 -50.17 -63.15
CA ASN A 86 -39.10 -50.08 -61.71
C ASN A 86 -39.15 -51.43 -60.96
N HIS A 87 -39.05 -52.55 -61.69
CA HIS A 87 -38.88 -53.87 -61.11
C HIS A 87 -37.42 -54.17 -60.85
N VAL A 88 -37.13 -54.78 -59.71
CA VAL A 88 -35.81 -55.21 -59.33
C VAL A 88 -35.27 -56.29 -60.18
N GLU A 89 -34.21 -56.10 -60.95
CA GLU A 89 -33.54 -57.07 -61.79
C GLU A 89 -32.41 -57.80 -61.06
N ALA A 90 -31.61 -57.08 -60.32
CA ALA A 90 -30.51 -57.63 -59.55
C ALA A 90 -30.24 -56.84 -58.25
N VAL A 91 -29.90 -57.58 -57.21
CA VAL A 91 -29.48 -57.04 -55.93
C VAL A 91 -28.15 -57.67 -55.54
N ALA A 92 -27.20 -56.85 -55.21
CA ALA A 92 -25.91 -57.29 -54.68
C ALA A 92 -25.55 -56.54 -53.40
N GLN A 93 -25.12 -57.28 -52.43
CA GLN A 93 -24.58 -56.69 -51.17
C GLN A 93 -23.14 -57.18 -50.99
N ALA A 94 -22.21 -56.29 -51.05
CA ALA A 94 -20.79 -56.55 -50.82
C ALA A 94 -20.44 -56.38 -49.37
N GLY A 95 -20.61 -57.44 -48.58
CA GLY A 95 -20.23 -57.45 -47.16
C GLY A 95 -19.82 -58.85 -46.73
N PRO A 96 -19.20 -59.08 -45.62
CA PRO A 96 -18.92 -60.41 -45.09
C PRO A 96 -20.20 -61.11 -44.81
N PRO A 97 -20.25 -62.49 -45.06
CA PRO A 97 -21.45 -63.29 -44.92
C PRO A 97 -22.12 -63.24 -43.55
N ASP A 98 -21.33 -62.88 -42.49
CA ASP A 98 -21.75 -62.89 -41.08
C ASP A 98 -22.14 -61.52 -40.57
N ASP A 99 -22.03 -60.45 -41.35
CA ASP A 99 -22.46 -59.13 -40.96
C ASP A 99 -23.75 -58.75 -41.72
N PRO A 100 -24.92 -58.93 -41.08
CA PRO A 100 -26.18 -58.55 -41.65
C PRO A 100 -26.41 -57.06 -41.58
N ASN A 101 -25.68 -56.30 -42.39
CA ASN A 101 -26.07 -54.91 -42.61
C ASN A 101 -27.47 -55.04 -43.35
N PRO A 102 -28.55 -54.70 -42.65
CA PRO A 102 -29.86 -54.84 -43.23
C PRO A 102 -29.97 -53.94 -44.48
N ALA A 103 -30.56 -54.40 -45.54
CA ALA A 103 -30.72 -53.62 -46.75
C ALA A 103 -31.32 -52.20 -46.45
N PRO A 104 -30.98 -51.18 -47.23
CA PRO A 104 -31.61 -49.87 -47.10
C PRO A 104 -33.12 -49.95 -47.41
N ARG A 105 -33.92 -49.17 -46.66
CA ARG A 105 -35.36 -49.05 -46.94
C ARG A 105 -35.55 -48.20 -48.21
N LEU A 106 -35.81 -48.80 -49.30
CA LEU A 106 -36.03 -48.12 -50.56
C LEU A 106 -37.56 -48.01 -50.87
N ALA A 107 -37.98 -46.87 -51.42
CA ALA A 107 -39.35 -46.71 -51.85
C ALA A 107 -39.68 -47.67 -53.01
N ALA A 108 -40.87 -48.21 -53.00
CA ALA A 108 -41.34 -49.17 -54.08
C ALA A 108 -41.25 -48.54 -55.47
N VAL A 109 -41.45 -47.24 -55.59
CA VAL A 109 -41.32 -46.50 -56.84
C VAL A 109 -40.33 -45.35 -56.62
N LEU A 110 -39.11 -45.45 -57.15
CA LEU A 110 -38.14 -44.39 -57.24
C LEU A 110 -38.25 -43.75 -58.63
N LYS A 111 -38.66 -42.49 -58.67
CA LYS A 111 -38.62 -41.75 -59.95
C LYS A 111 -37.18 -41.27 -60.17
N PRO A 112 -36.56 -41.59 -61.32
CA PRO A 112 -35.29 -40.99 -61.68
C PRO A 112 -35.47 -39.47 -61.76
N PRO A 113 -34.44 -38.71 -61.44
CA PRO A 113 -34.46 -37.26 -61.64
C PRO A 113 -34.75 -37.04 -63.16
N GLN A 114 -35.76 -36.18 -63.41
CA GLN A 114 -36.12 -35.90 -64.85
C GLN A 114 -35.10 -34.91 -65.39
N THR A 115 -34.45 -35.28 -66.49
CA THR A 115 -33.59 -34.36 -67.25
C THR A 115 -34.43 -33.20 -67.76
N SER A 116 -34.25 -32.04 -67.16
CA SER A 116 -34.62 -30.75 -67.78
C SER A 116 -33.76 -30.65 -69.06
N THR A 117 -34.40 -30.62 -70.22
CA THR A 117 -33.81 -30.41 -71.55
C THR A 117 -33.00 -29.06 -71.55
N SER A 118 -31.74 -29.11 -71.15
CA SER A 118 -30.80 -28.05 -71.42
C SER A 118 -29.73 -28.52 -72.36
N THR A 119 -29.78 -27.92 -73.53
CA THR A 119 -28.87 -28.13 -74.69
C THR A 119 -27.47 -27.61 -74.31
N ALA A 120 -26.69 -28.39 -73.60
CA ALA A 120 -25.26 -28.18 -73.49
C ALA A 120 -24.59 -29.51 -73.10
N ALA A 121 -23.74 -29.95 -73.96
CA ALA A 121 -22.99 -31.21 -73.90
C ALA A 121 -21.98 -31.19 -72.69
N THR A 122 -22.46 -31.66 -71.54
CA THR A 122 -21.70 -32.35 -70.51
C THR A 122 -22.71 -33.19 -69.75
N ALA A 123 -22.85 -34.47 -70.15
CA ALA A 123 -23.74 -35.39 -69.46
C ALA A 123 -23.24 -35.70 -68.07
N THR A 124 -23.57 -34.86 -67.08
CA THR A 124 -23.61 -35.24 -65.69
C THR A 124 -24.92 -36.02 -65.53
N ALA A 125 -24.82 -37.36 -65.39
CA ALA A 125 -25.95 -38.20 -65.05
C ALA A 125 -26.76 -37.58 -63.92
N ASP A 126 -28.08 -37.42 -64.11
CA ASP A 126 -28.98 -36.92 -63.08
C ASP A 126 -28.94 -37.90 -61.88
N VAL A 127 -28.26 -37.39 -60.84
CA VAL A 127 -27.95 -38.17 -59.62
C VAL A 127 -28.72 -37.59 -58.48
N LEU A 128 -29.55 -38.33 -57.82
CA LEU A 128 -30.23 -37.98 -56.58
C LEU A 128 -29.53 -38.66 -55.42
N ARG A 129 -29.10 -37.86 -54.43
CA ARG A 129 -28.47 -38.32 -53.17
C ARG A 129 -29.34 -37.97 -52.00
N PHE A 130 -29.53 -38.92 -51.10
CA PHE A 130 -30.22 -38.68 -49.81
C PHE A 130 -29.81 -39.72 -48.77
N ASP A 131 -30.11 -39.40 -47.51
CA ASP A 131 -29.93 -40.36 -46.42
C ASP A 131 -31.20 -41.12 -46.18
N GLY A 132 -31.11 -42.44 -46.07
CA GLY A 132 -32.23 -43.38 -45.84
C GLY A 132 -31.95 -44.30 -44.65
N ASP A 133 -33.01 -44.84 -44.08
CA ASP A 133 -32.90 -45.78 -42.96
C ASP A 133 -32.80 -47.25 -43.52
N ALA A 134 -32.28 -48.15 -42.69
CA ALA A 134 -32.30 -49.59 -42.99
C ALA A 134 -33.70 -50.18 -42.88
N VAL A 135 -33.92 -51.28 -43.52
CA VAL A 135 -35.20 -52.05 -43.47
C VAL A 135 -35.42 -52.57 -42.03
N SER A 136 -34.39 -53.00 -41.37
CA SER A 136 -34.41 -53.47 -39.99
C SER A 136 -33.23 -52.85 -39.16
N GLY A 137 -33.47 -52.49 -37.91
CA GLY A 137 -32.45 -51.89 -37.06
C GLY A 137 -32.31 -50.34 -37.19
N SER A 138 -31.28 -49.76 -36.54
CA SER A 138 -31.02 -48.32 -36.51
C SER A 138 -30.00 -47.86 -37.55
N GLY A 139 -29.71 -48.68 -38.56
CA GLY A 139 -28.70 -48.34 -39.57
C GLY A 139 -29.16 -47.20 -40.48
N ARG A 140 -28.30 -46.25 -40.78
CA ARG A 140 -28.54 -45.22 -41.80
C ARG A 140 -27.63 -45.42 -42.96
N TYR A 141 -28.17 -45.17 -44.16
CA TYR A 141 -27.49 -45.32 -45.45
C TYR A 141 -27.38 -43.96 -46.13
N ARG A 142 -26.30 -43.74 -46.86
CA ARG A 142 -26.15 -42.70 -47.84
C ARG A 142 -26.51 -43.38 -49.19
N ILE A 143 -27.59 -42.94 -49.85
CA ILE A 143 -28.18 -43.55 -51.03
C ILE A 143 -27.98 -42.63 -52.21
N GLN A 144 -27.50 -43.20 -53.31
CA GLN A 144 -27.39 -42.51 -54.58
C GLN A 144 -28.24 -43.29 -55.62
N VAL A 145 -29.12 -42.58 -56.30
CA VAL A 145 -29.95 -43.08 -57.37
C VAL A 145 -29.50 -42.39 -58.64
N SER A 146 -29.15 -43.21 -59.67
CA SER A 146 -28.70 -42.69 -60.96
C SER A 146 -29.47 -43.42 -62.11
N SER A 147 -29.77 -42.69 -63.17
CA SER A 147 -30.31 -43.24 -64.36
C SER A 147 -29.19 -43.81 -65.23
N LEU A 148 -29.37 -45.09 -65.70
CA LEU A 148 -28.43 -45.72 -66.60
C LEU A 148 -28.84 -45.39 -68.05
N GLY A 149 -28.32 -44.37 -68.64
CA GLY A 149 -28.65 -43.82 -69.97
C GLY A 149 -29.42 -44.69 -70.96
N GLY A 150 -30.40 -44.16 -71.69
CA GLY A 150 -31.33 -44.86 -72.56
C GLY A 150 -32.41 -45.61 -71.75
N ASP A 151 -32.96 -46.65 -72.26
CA ASP A 151 -34.04 -47.42 -71.63
C ASP A 151 -33.52 -48.58 -70.72
N GLN A 152 -32.31 -48.36 -70.09
CA GLN A 152 -31.61 -49.38 -69.26
C GLN A 152 -32.01 -49.44 -67.81
N GLY A 153 -32.81 -48.48 -67.28
CA GLY A 153 -33.34 -48.54 -65.95
C GLY A 153 -32.60 -47.66 -64.95
N ILE A 154 -32.61 -47.99 -63.65
CA ILE A 154 -32.09 -47.18 -62.52
C ILE A 154 -31.10 -48.04 -61.76
N LEU A 155 -29.92 -47.42 -61.45
CA LEU A 155 -28.94 -47.97 -60.51
C LEU A 155 -29.08 -47.27 -59.17
N ILE A 156 -29.23 -48.03 -58.11
CA ILE A 156 -29.24 -47.59 -56.75
C ILE A 156 -27.97 -48.08 -56.06
N VAL A 157 -27.19 -47.18 -55.52
CA VAL A 157 -26.00 -47.50 -54.75
C VAL A 157 -26.21 -46.94 -53.31
N ALA A 158 -26.02 -47.77 -52.28
CA ALA A 158 -26.17 -47.35 -50.92
C ALA A 158 -24.98 -47.83 -50.08
N ILE A 159 -24.44 -46.93 -49.29
CA ILE A 159 -23.32 -47.19 -48.37
C ILE A 159 -23.78 -46.94 -46.92
N PRO A 160 -23.56 -47.87 -45.98
CA PRO A 160 -23.98 -47.75 -44.62
C PRO A 160 -23.12 -46.62 -43.89
N LEU A 161 -23.80 -45.80 -43.18
CA LEU A 161 -23.14 -44.71 -42.37
C LEU A 161 -22.72 -45.17 -40.97
N ALA A 162 -22.80 -46.47 -40.66
CA ALA A 162 -22.42 -47.01 -39.35
C ALA A 162 -20.98 -46.67 -39.00
N SER A 163 -20.04 -46.90 -39.94
CA SER A 163 -18.62 -46.55 -39.70
C SER A 163 -18.37 -45.07 -39.50
N VAL A 164 -19.17 -44.23 -40.15
CA VAL A 164 -19.13 -42.75 -39.94
C VAL A 164 -19.65 -42.38 -38.54
N SER A 165 -20.81 -42.96 -38.16
CA SER A 165 -21.42 -42.71 -36.85
C SER A 165 -20.54 -43.20 -35.71
N ASP A 166 -19.90 -44.36 -35.85
CA ASP A 166 -19.00 -44.95 -34.86
C ASP A 166 -17.71 -44.09 -34.69
N THR A 167 -17.18 -43.64 -35.81
CA THR A 167 -16.00 -42.76 -35.81
C THR A 167 -16.33 -41.43 -35.12
N LEU A 168 -17.47 -40.81 -35.43
CA LEU A 168 -17.93 -39.59 -34.79
C LEU A 168 -18.26 -39.81 -33.31
N ALA A 169 -18.88 -40.92 -32.93
CA ALA A 169 -19.12 -41.25 -31.53
C ALA A 169 -17.82 -41.40 -30.72
N ARG A 170 -16.83 -42.11 -31.29
CA ARG A 170 -15.50 -42.24 -30.65
C ARG A 170 -14.83 -40.89 -30.51
N LEU A 171 -14.89 -40.02 -31.52
CA LEU A 171 -14.36 -38.65 -31.41
C LEU A 171 -14.98 -37.91 -30.23
N VAL A 172 -16.32 -37.88 -30.15
CA VAL A 172 -17.03 -37.19 -29.06
C VAL A 172 -16.64 -37.75 -27.68
N HIS A 173 -16.53 -39.09 -27.54
CA HIS A 173 -16.11 -39.70 -26.29
C HIS A 173 -14.67 -39.27 -25.89
N VAL A 174 -13.72 -39.28 -26.83
CA VAL A 174 -12.35 -38.86 -26.58
C VAL A 174 -12.27 -37.38 -26.26
N GLU A 175 -12.99 -36.52 -26.99
CA GLU A 175 -13.06 -35.10 -26.75
C GLU A 175 -13.62 -34.76 -25.33
N LEU A 176 -14.71 -35.42 -24.94
CA LEU A 176 -15.30 -35.26 -23.61
C LEU A 176 -14.34 -35.68 -22.50
N LEU A 177 -13.63 -36.80 -22.69
CA LEU A 177 -12.64 -37.28 -21.72
C LEU A 177 -11.48 -36.29 -21.58
N ILE A 178 -10.94 -35.82 -22.71
CA ILE A 178 -9.84 -34.81 -22.70
C ILE A 178 -10.35 -33.53 -22.06
N ALA A 179 -11.53 -33.03 -22.41
CA ALA A 179 -12.12 -31.81 -21.84
C ALA A 179 -12.31 -31.96 -20.32
N ALA A 180 -12.79 -33.10 -19.84
CA ALA A 180 -12.97 -33.36 -18.42
C ALA A 180 -11.63 -33.35 -17.67
N VAL A 181 -10.58 -33.99 -18.20
CA VAL A 181 -9.26 -34.01 -17.62
C VAL A 181 -8.63 -32.59 -17.58
N VAL A 182 -8.70 -31.85 -18.69
CA VAL A 182 -8.16 -30.50 -18.78
C VAL A 182 -8.87 -29.54 -17.79
N LEU A 183 -10.22 -29.62 -17.73
CA LEU A 183 -10.99 -28.79 -16.76
C LEU A 183 -10.67 -29.15 -15.33
N ALA A 184 -10.48 -30.43 -14.99
CA ALA A 184 -10.09 -30.87 -13.66
C ALA A 184 -8.68 -30.34 -13.28
N LEU A 185 -7.71 -30.44 -14.19
CA LEU A 185 -6.37 -29.91 -13.99
C LEU A 185 -6.36 -28.40 -13.84
N LEU A 186 -7.12 -27.67 -14.66
CA LEU A 186 -7.28 -26.23 -14.57
C LEU A 186 -7.93 -25.82 -13.24
N ALA A 187 -8.97 -26.53 -12.80
CA ALA A 187 -9.61 -26.28 -11.51
C ALA A 187 -8.65 -26.50 -10.35
N LEU A 188 -7.86 -27.57 -10.38
CA LEU A 188 -6.85 -27.85 -9.35
C LEU A 188 -5.74 -26.79 -9.32
N ALA A 189 -5.20 -26.46 -10.50
CA ALA A 189 -4.16 -25.44 -10.63
C ALA A 189 -4.67 -24.07 -10.18
N ALA A 190 -5.85 -23.65 -10.61
CA ALA A 190 -6.45 -22.38 -10.19
C ALA A 190 -6.75 -22.34 -8.68
N PHE A 191 -7.25 -23.44 -8.11
CA PHE A 191 -7.47 -23.55 -6.66
C PHE A 191 -6.16 -23.38 -5.89
N TRP A 192 -5.10 -24.03 -6.34
CA TRP A 192 -3.79 -23.95 -5.67
C TRP A 192 -3.18 -22.55 -5.78
N LEU A 193 -3.22 -21.96 -6.98
CA LEU A 193 -2.69 -20.62 -7.25
C LEU A 193 -3.43 -19.54 -6.45
N LEU A 194 -4.76 -19.58 -6.42
CA LEU A 194 -5.59 -18.65 -5.65
C LEU A 194 -5.38 -18.80 -4.14
N ARG A 195 -5.20 -20.05 -3.67
CA ARG A 195 -4.91 -20.29 -2.25
C ARG A 195 -3.55 -19.76 -1.85
N ALA A 196 -2.51 -20.01 -2.66
CA ALA A 196 -1.16 -19.53 -2.38
C ALA A 196 -1.07 -17.99 -2.47
N GLY A 197 -1.66 -17.39 -3.50
CA GLY A 197 -1.57 -15.95 -3.74
C GLY A 197 -2.39 -15.08 -2.79
N LEU A 198 -3.52 -15.58 -2.25
CA LEU A 198 -4.40 -14.77 -1.38
C LEU A 198 -4.21 -15.05 0.12
N ARG A 199 -3.46 -16.07 0.51
CA ARG A 199 -3.18 -16.37 1.93
C ARG A 199 -2.42 -15.25 2.65
N PRO A 200 -1.44 -14.56 2.04
CA PRO A 200 -0.77 -13.43 2.68
C PRO A 200 -1.71 -12.27 3.02
N LEU A 201 -2.72 -11.99 2.18
CA LEU A 201 -3.71 -10.95 2.45
C LEU A 201 -4.57 -11.25 3.69
N GLU A 202 -4.92 -12.51 3.92
CA GLU A 202 -5.65 -12.92 5.14
C GLU A 202 -4.80 -12.64 6.38
N ARG A 203 -3.50 -12.96 6.33
CA ARG A 203 -2.57 -12.67 7.44
C ARG A 203 -2.43 -11.17 7.70
N ILE A 204 -2.35 -10.35 6.64
CA ILE A 204 -2.32 -8.89 6.78
C ILE A 204 -3.58 -8.39 7.46
N ALA A 205 -4.76 -8.90 7.09
CA ALA A 205 -6.02 -8.52 7.71
C ALA A 205 -6.10 -8.94 9.21
N GLU A 206 -5.61 -10.12 9.56
CA GLU A 206 -5.53 -10.60 10.95
C GLU A 206 -4.56 -9.72 11.77
N THR A 207 -3.38 -9.42 11.23
CA THR A 207 -2.41 -8.52 11.87
C THR A 207 -3.00 -7.12 12.06
N ALA A 208 -3.67 -6.57 11.04
CA ALA A 208 -4.33 -5.26 11.14
C ALA A 208 -5.44 -5.24 12.21
N ALA A 209 -6.16 -6.35 12.41
CA ALA A 209 -7.14 -6.47 13.49
C ALA A 209 -6.47 -6.50 14.87
N GLY A 210 -5.31 -7.15 15.02
CA GLY A 210 -4.51 -7.13 16.25
C GLY A 210 -4.00 -5.73 16.59
N ILE A 211 -3.49 -5.00 15.58
CA ILE A 211 -3.06 -3.60 15.72
C ILE A 211 -4.23 -2.71 16.15
N ALA A 212 -5.41 -2.87 15.57
CA ALA A 212 -6.60 -2.12 15.95
C ALA A 212 -7.06 -2.44 17.39
N ALA A 213 -6.73 -3.61 17.93
CA ALA A 213 -6.97 -3.98 19.31
C ALA A 213 -5.91 -3.43 20.29
N GLY A 214 -4.86 -2.74 19.78
CA GLY A 214 -3.84 -2.07 20.59
C GLY A 214 -2.47 -2.73 20.61
N ASP A 215 -2.28 -3.85 19.90
CA ASP A 215 -0.97 -4.52 19.80
C ASP A 215 -0.15 -3.89 18.65
N LEU A 216 0.61 -2.85 18.97
CA LEU A 216 1.42 -2.11 18.00
C LEU A 216 2.80 -2.77 17.73
N ASP A 217 3.23 -3.72 18.55
CA ASP A 217 4.55 -4.37 18.40
C ASP A 217 4.58 -5.38 17.24
N VAL A 218 3.40 -5.80 16.78
CA VAL A 218 3.27 -6.77 15.69
C VAL A 218 3.55 -6.12 14.35
N ARG A 219 4.32 -6.82 13.51
CA ARG A 219 4.65 -6.36 12.16
C ARG A 219 3.95 -7.19 11.09
N VAL A 220 3.54 -6.51 10.04
CA VAL A 220 2.91 -7.13 8.88
C VAL A 220 3.95 -7.90 8.06
N ALA A 221 3.61 -9.15 7.70
CA ALA A 221 4.41 -9.99 6.83
C ALA A 221 3.53 -10.61 5.71
N PRO A 222 4.04 -10.74 4.48
CA PRO A 222 5.39 -10.39 4.03
C PRO A 222 5.59 -8.87 3.87
N ALA A 223 6.83 -8.42 4.09
CA ALA A 223 7.24 -7.03 3.89
C ALA A 223 8.53 -7.03 3.05
N ASP A 224 8.37 -7.12 1.73
CA ASP A 224 9.46 -7.14 0.77
C ASP A 224 9.14 -6.26 -0.45
N GLY A 225 10.16 -5.89 -1.23
CA GLY A 225 9.99 -5.07 -2.43
C GLY A 225 9.66 -5.86 -3.71
N HIS A 226 9.60 -7.19 -3.66
CA HIS A 226 9.54 -8.05 -4.83
C HIS A 226 8.11 -8.34 -5.28
N SER A 227 7.14 -8.27 -4.38
CA SER A 227 5.73 -8.52 -4.65
C SER A 227 4.85 -7.29 -4.31
N GLU A 228 3.69 -7.18 -4.95
CA GLU A 228 2.71 -6.13 -4.64
C GLU A 228 2.25 -6.19 -3.17
N ILE A 229 2.08 -7.40 -2.67
CA ILE A 229 1.68 -7.67 -1.28
C ILE A 229 2.82 -7.32 -0.32
N GLY A 230 4.06 -7.64 -0.68
CA GLY A 230 5.23 -7.27 0.11
C GLY A 230 5.43 -5.76 0.20
N ARG A 231 5.22 -5.01 -0.90
CA ARG A 231 5.24 -3.54 -0.91
C ARG A 231 4.14 -2.95 -0.03
N LEU A 232 2.94 -3.54 -0.03
CA LEU A 232 1.86 -3.16 0.89
C LEU A 232 2.28 -3.38 2.34
N GLY A 233 2.92 -4.52 2.66
CA GLY A 233 3.45 -4.82 3.98
C GLY A 233 4.49 -3.79 4.45
N LEU A 234 5.43 -3.40 3.57
CA LEU A 234 6.40 -2.33 3.86
C LEU A 234 5.73 -0.99 4.15
N ALA A 235 4.75 -0.59 3.34
CA ALA A 235 4.03 0.67 3.54
C ALA A 235 3.26 0.68 4.86
N LEU A 236 2.61 -0.42 5.23
CA LEU A 236 1.91 -0.57 6.50
C LEU A 236 2.87 -0.51 7.69
N ASN A 237 4.01 -1.21 7.63
CA ASN A 237 5.02 -1.16 8.68
C ASN A 237 5.60 0.25 8.86
N GLY A 238 5.86 0.99 7.77
CA GLY A 238 6.29 2.39 7.86
C GLY A 238 5.22 3.33 8.44
N MET A 239 3.93 3.04 8.23
CA MET A 239 2.85 3.77 8.90
C MET A 239 2.82 3.46 10.40
N LEU A 240 3.00 2.20 10.78
CA LEU A 240 3.04 1.77 12.20
C LEU A 240 4.19 2.44 12.95
N GLU A 241 5.38 2.49 12.37
CA GLU A 241 6.55 3.16 12.95
C GLU A 241 6.26 4.64 13.27
N ARG A 242 5.63 5.35 12.32
CA ARG A 242 5.22 6.75 12.55
C ARG A 242 4.16 6.91 13.64
N LEU A 243 3.24 5.94 13.74
CA LEU A 243 2.23 5.92 14.81
C LEU A 243 2.87 5.70 16.18
N GLU A 244 3.77 4.73 16.30
CA GLU A 244 4.53 4.48 17.54
C GLU A 244 5.30 5.73 17.98
N GLU A 245 6.04 6.36 17.07
CA GLU A 245 6.73 7.61 17.37
C GLU A 245 5.77 8.73 17.82
N ALA A 246 4.59 8.82 17.21
CA ALA A 246 3.59 9.82 17.59
C ALA A 246 3.03 9.56 19.00
N PHE A 247 2.77 8.29 19.34
CA PHE A 247 2.34 7.91 20.69
C PHE A 247 3.43 8.18 21.73
N LEU A 248 4.68 7.78 21.46
CA LEU A 248 5.80 8.05 22.36
C LEU A 248 5.98 9.56 22.62
N ARG A 249 5.90 10.37 21.57
CA ARG A 249 5.96 11.85 21.72
C ARG A 249 4.79 12.39 22.54
N ARG A 250 3.59 11.87 22.34
CA ARG A 250 2.41 12.25 23.11
C ARG A 250 2.58 11.90 24.59
N ASP A 251 2.99 10.68 24.90
CA ASP A 251 3.17 10.20 26.28
C ASP A 251 4.26 10.99 27.00
N GLN A 252 5.37 11.30 26.32
CA GLN A 252 6.42 12.18 26.84
C GLN A 252 5.89 13.59 27.15
N SER A 253 5.11 14.16 26.23
CA SER A 253 4.50 15.48 26.41
C SER A 253 3.52 15.49 27.59
N GLU A 254 2.69 14.45 27.70
CA GLU A 254 1.73 14.29 28.82
C GLU A 254 2.47 14.14 30.16
N ALA A 255 3.53 13.35 30.20
CA ALA A 255 4.35 13.20 31.41
C ALA A 255 5.05 14.50 31.81
N GLN A 256 5.54 15.29 30.83
CA GLN A 256 6.10 16.62 31.07
C GLN A 256 5.06 17.59 31.63
N LEU A 257 3.86 17.61 31.04
CA LEU A 257 2.76 18.46 31.51
C LEU A 257 2.35 18.12 32.95
N ARG A 258 2.20 16.81 33.25
CA ARG A 258 1.87 16.35 34.63
C ARG A 258 2.93 16.79 35.65
N ARG A 259 4.24 16.64 35.32
CA ARG A 259 5.33 17.10 36.17
C ARG A 259 5.27 18.59 36.34
N PHE A 260 5.07 19.37 35.26
CA PHE A 260 4.95 20.82 35.31
C PHE A 260 3.83 21.29 36.25
N VAL A 261 2.59 20.72 36.08
CA VAL A 261 1.43 21.07 36.92
C VAL A 261 1.67 20.73 38.40
N SER A 262 2.28 19.56 38.64
CA SER A 262 2.60 19.13 40.01
C SER A 262 3.61 20.10 40.68
N SER A 263 4.72 20.41 40.00
CA SER A 263 5.75 21.32 40.53
C SER A 263 5.22 22.74 40.71
N ALA A 264 4.45 23.24 39.74
CA ALA A 264 3.79 24.55 39.84
C ALA A 264 2.88 24.63 41.08
N SER A 265 2.08 23.56 41.31
CA SER A 265 1.20 23.51 42.49
C SER A 265 1.96 23.52 43.80
N HIS A 266 3.13 22.88 43.86
CA HIS A 266 3.99 22.90 45.04
C HIS A 266 4.62 24.30 45.27
N GLU A 267 5.18 24.90 44.23
CA GLU A 267 5.83 26.22 44.32
C GLU A 267 4.82 27.36 44.61
N LEU A 268 3.56 27.23 44.20
CA LEU A 268 2.51 28.19 44.59
C LEU A 268 1.97 27.97 46.00
N ARG A 269 1.95 26.72 46.50
CA ARG A 269 1.43 26.43 47.84
C ARG A 269 2.28 27.01 48.96
N THR A 270 3.59 27.02 48.79
CA THR A 270 4.54 27.51 49.81
C THR A 270 4.32 28.98 50.15
N PRO A 271 4.40 29.95 49.20
CA PRO A 271 4.15 31.36 49.48
C PRO A 271 2.72 31.64 49.96
N LEU A 272 1.73 30.88 49.44
CA LEU A 272 0.35 31.00 49.90
C LEU A 272 0.21 30.61 51.36
N THR A 273 0.93 29.57 51.80
CA THR A 273 0.94 29.14 53.21
C THR A 273 1.60 30.21 54.09
N SER A 274 2.71 30.84 53.65
CA SER A 274 3.35 31.97 54.31
C SER A 274 2.39 33.17 54.47
N ILE A 275 1.74 33.58 53.38
CA ILE A 275 0.76 34.68 53.40
C ILE A 275 -0.35 34.39 54.42
N ARG A 276 -0.93 33.16 54.39
CA ARG A 276 -1.96 32.75 55.35
C ARG A 276 -1.45 32.75 56.79
N GLY A 277 -0.19 32.35 57.01
CA GLY A 277 0.44 32.36 58.31
C GLY A 277 0.59 33.79 58.89
N TYR A 278 1.11 34.72 58.07
CA TYR A 278 1.25 36.11 58.49
C TYR A 278 -0.12 36.78 58.67
N ALA A 279 -1.08 36.53 57.83
CA ALA A 279 -2.47 37.00 57.99
C ALA A 279 -3.14 36.43 59.27
N ALA A 280 -2.80 35.21 59.68
CA ALA A 280 -3.27 34.64 60.94
C ALA A 280 -2.58 35.26 62.18
N LEU A 281 -1.26 35.59 62.09
CA LEU A 281 -0.53 36.29 63.10
C LEU A 281 -1.09 37.71 63.31
N PHE A 282 -1.42 38.41 62.24
CA PHE A 282 -2.10 39.70 62.27
C PHE A 282 -3.36 39.63 63.14
N ARG A 283 -4.24 38.65 62.91
CA ARG A 283 -5.51 38.48 63.64
C ARG A 283 -5.32 38.07 65.11
N ARG A 284 -4.13 37.56 65.54
CA ARG A 284 -3.84 37.13 66.87
C ARG A 284 -3.17 38.23 67.75
N GLY A 285 -3.10 39.46 67.23
CA GLY A 285 -2.63 40.60 67.99
C GLY A 285 -1.34 41.30 67.51
N ALA A 286 -0.80 40.87 66.34
CA ALA A 286 0.28 41.57 65.68
C ALA A 286 -0.13 42.99 65.23
N GLN A 287 -1.44 43.26 65.12
CA GLN A 287 -2.01 44.57 64.80
C GLN A 287 -1.75 45.60 65.93
N ASP A 288 -1.56 45.14 67.16
CA ASP A 288 -1.41 46.01 68.32
C ASP A 288 0.04 46.51 68.49
N LYS A 289 0.98 45.96 67.71
CA LYS A 289 2.42 46.36 67.71
C LYS A 289 2.82 46.87 66.34
N PRO A 290 3.10 48.15 66.15
CA PRO A 290 3.43 48.74 64.84
C PRO A 290 4.57 48.06 64.10
N GLU A 291 5.59 47.54 64.76
CA GLU A 291 6.76 46.87 64.19
C GLU A 291 6.36 45.42 63.63
N ASP A 292 5.57 44.73 64.42
CA ASP A 292 5.10 43.37 64.00
C ASP A 292 4.08 43.43 62.82
N LEU A 293 3.26 44.51 62.82
CA LEU A 293 2.38 44.85 61.74
C LEU A 293 3.16 45.12 60.44
N ALA A 294 4.15 46.04 60.50
CA ALA A 294 4.98 46.40 59.36
C ALA A 294 5.72 45.17 58.78
N LYS A 295 6.32 44.34 59.65
CA LYS A 295 6.99 43.09 59.24
C LYS A 295 6.03 42.12 58.59
N SER A 296 4.82 41.94 59.13
CA SER A 296 3.83 41.01 58.56
C SER A 296 3.33 41.48 57.20
N MET A 297 3.04 42.77 57.02
CA MET A 297 2.63 43.35 55.75
C MET A 297 3.73 43.27 54.68
N ALA A 298 4.98 43.62 55.04
CA ALA A 298 6.11 43.51 54.15
C ALA A 298 6.35 42.06 53.66
N ARG A 299 6.16 41.08 54.55
CA ARG A 299 6.27 39.68 54.19
C ARG A 299 5.15 39.22 53.26
N ILE A 300 3.89 39.63 53.51
CA ILE A 300 2.75 39.35 52.66
C ILE A 300 2.96 39.95 51.26
N GLU A 301 3.39 41.21 51.19
CA GLU A 301 3.66 41.90 49.93
C GLU A 301 4.81 41.25 49.14
N SER A 302 5.90 40.87 49.82
CA SER A 302 7.02 40.15 49.22
C SER A 302 6.59 38.80 48.62
N GLU A 303 5.82 38.01 49.39
CA GLU A 303 5.35 36.70 48.88
C GLU A 303 4.32 36.85 47.75
N ALA A 304 3.44 37.86 47.77
CA ALA A 304 2.52 38.16 46.71
C ALA A 304 3.24 38.56 45.39
N THR A 305 4.26 39.44 45.53
CA THR A 305 5.12 39.84 44.40
C THR A 305 5.86 38.64 43.82
N ARG A 306 6.44 37.80 44.68
CA ARG A 306 7.09 36.56 44.25
C ARG A 306 6.15 35.62 43.49
N MET A 307 4.89 35.46 43.95
CA MET A 307 3.89 34.69 43.26
C MET A 307 3.56 35.28 41.87
N GLY A 308 3.49 36.61 41.77
CA GLY A 308 3.29 37.29 40.49
C GLY A 308 4.37 36.93 39.47
N VAL A 309 5.66 37.09 39.86
CA VAL A 309 6.80 36.73 39.01
C VAL A 309 6.75 35.25 38.61
N LEU A 310 6.47 34.36 39.56
CA LEU A 310 6.36 32.92 39.27
C LEU A 310 5.28 32.60 38.21
N ILE A 311 4.11 33.23 38.31
CA ILE A 311 3.01 33.06 37.36
C ILE A 311 3.41 33.59 35.97
N ASP A 312 4.05 34.77 35.91
CA ASP A 312 4.51 35.36 34.65
C ASP A 312 5.57 34.47 33.97
N ASP A 313 6.50 33.91 34.76
CA ASP A 313 7.50 32.96 34.30
C ASP A 313 6.87 31.68 33.74
N MET A 314 5.84 31.14 34.39
CA MET A 314 5.10 29.98 33.92
C MET A 314 4.34 30.26 32.63
N LEU A 315 3.68 31.42 32.54
CA LEU A 315 2.95 31.83 31.33
C LEU A 315 3.92 32.07 30.16
N LEU A 316 5.09 32.58 30.42
CA LEU A 316 6.13 32.76 29.42
C LEU A 316 6.60 31.41 28.87
N LEU A 317 6.94 30.47 29.75
CA LEU A 317 7.34 29.10 29.32
C LEU A 317 6.24 28.40 28.49
N ALA A 318 4.97 28.54 28.91
CA ALA A 318 3.86 27.98 28.14
C ALA A 318 3.75 28.60 26.73
N ARG A 319 3.94 29.94 26.61
CA ARG A 319 3.93 30.64 25.31
C ARG A 319 5.10 30.24 24.41
N LEU A 320 6.29 30.01 24.97
CA LEU A 320 7.48 29.59 24.24
C LEU A 320 7.33 28.13 23.74
N ASP A 321 6.70 27.26 24.53
CA ASP A 321 6.36 25.88 24.11
C ASP A 321 5.40 25.86 22.94
N GLU A 322 4.43 26.78 22.84
CA GLU A 322 3.48 26.92 21.73
C GLU A 322 4.13 27.43 20.43
N ARG A 323 5.45 27.67 20.41
CA ARG A 323 6.20 28.21 19.27
C ARG A 323 5.57 29.46 18.64
N ARG A 324 4.99 30.36 19.47
CA ARG A 324 4.50 31.62 18.93
C ARG A 324 5.68 32.43 18.36
N PRO A 325 5.49 33.06 17.18
CA PRO A 325 6.56 33.82 16.56
C PRO A 325 7.03 34.92 17.47
N LEU A 326 8.35 34.96 17.69
CA LEU A 326 9.03 36.06 18.42
C LEU A 326 9.13 37.29 17.51
N GLU A 327 9.10 38.48 18.12
CA GLU A 327 9.37 39.72 17.40
C GLU A 327 10.90 39.88 17.20
N ARG A 328 11.45 39.18 16.21
CA ARG A 328 12.90 39.22 15.94
C ARG A 328 13.26 40.50 15.20
N ARG A 329 14.13 41.32 15.83
CA ARG A 329 14.71 42.54 15.26
C ARG A 329 16.23 42.46 15.37
N ARG A 330 16.95 43.31 14.67
CA ARG A 330 18.39 43.49 14.90
C ARG A 330 18.57 44.19 16.25
N VAL A 331 19.31 43.57 17.15
CA VAL A 331 19.59 44.10 18.49
C VAL A 331 21.07 43.92 18.80
N ASP A 332 21.63 44.88 19.50
CA ASP A 332 23.01 44.80 20.02
C ASP A 332 23.02 44.05 21.36
N LEU A 333 23.55 42.80 21.32
CA LEU A 333 23.67 41.96 22.52
C LEU A 333 24.58 42.59 23.58
N ALA A 334 25.60 43.35 23.15
CA ALA A 334 26.51 44.07 24.08
C ALA A 334 25.78 45.16 24.82
N GLN A 335 24.87 45.90 24.18
CA GLN A 335 24.05 46.93 24.85
C GLN A 335 23.07 46.28 25.85
N ILE A 336 22.42 45.18 25.47
CA ILE A 336 21.52 44.44 26.36
C ILE A 336 22.26 43.97 27.63
N ALA A 337 23.48 43.45 27.46
CA ALA A 337 24.28 43.01 28.58
C ALA A 337 24.71 44.18 29.49
N ARG A 338 25.10 45.36 28.93
CA ARG A 338 25.43 46.57 29.70
C ARG A 338 24.25 47.02 30.53
N ASP A 339 23.07 47.16 29.92
CA ASP A 339 21.86 47.57 30.61
C ASP A 339 21.52 46.63 31.77
N ALA A 340 21.64 45.32 31.55
CA ALA A 340 21.37 44.30 32.57
C ALA A 340 22.38 44.33 33.71
N VAL A 341 23.67 44.63 33.44
CA VAL A 341 24.71 44.82 34.45
C VAL A 341 24.44 46.05 35.27
N ASP A 342 24.06 47.16 34.64
CA ASP A 342 23.75 48.42 35.36
C ASP A 342 22.52 48.26 36.26
N ASP A 343 21.48 47.57 35.79
CA ASP A 343 20.30 47.20 36.59
C ASP A 343 20.68 46.28 37.77
N ALA A 344 21.56 45.30 37.57
CA ALA A 344 22.02 44.40 38.63
C ALA A 344 22.86 45.16 39.70
N ARG A 345 23.77 46.06 39.29
CA ARG A 345 24.54 46.92 40.19
C ARG A 345 23.65 47.87 40.98
N ALA A 346 22.62 48.45 40.35
CA ALA A 346 21.68 49.34 41.04
C ALA A 346 20.87 48.60 42.10
N ARG A 347 20.54 47.29 41.85
CA ARG A 347 19.78 46.45 42.78
C ARG A 347 20.63 46.00 43.98
N ASP A 348 21.89 45.63 43.74
CA ASP A 348 22.84 45.21 44.76
C ASP A 348 24.21 45.90 44.54
N PRO A 349 24.42 47.09 45.10
CA PRO A 349 25.70 47.84 44.99
C PRO A 349 26.89 47.12 45.58
N ALA A 350 26.67 46.12 46.45
CA ALA A 350 27.76 45.40 47.12
C ALA A 350 28.29 44.24 46.26
N SER A 351 27.60 43.86 45.17
CA SER A 351 28.03 42.80 44.28
C SER A 351 29.08 43.29 43.26
N PRO A 352 30.32 42.77 43.28
CA PRO A 352 31.37 43.19 42.36
C PRO A 352 31.19 42.61 40.98
N ILE A 353 30.38 43.25 40.13
CA ILE A 353 30.15 42.83 38.74
C ILE A 353 31.15 43.57 37.84
N THR A 354 31.93 42.84 37.06
CA THR A 354 32.85 43.38 36.06
C THR A 354 32.41 43.01 34.66
N MET A 355 32.45 43.99 33.77
CA MET A 355 32.22 43.83 32.36
C MET A 355 33.22 44.67 31.59
N PRO A 356 34.20 44.08 30.89
CA PRO A 356 35.03 44.80 29.95
C PRO A 356 34.18 45.47 28.89
N GLU A 357 34.63 46.62 28.37
CA GLU A 357 33.86 47.32 27.33
C GLU A 357 33.74 46.41 26.08
N PRO A 358 32.54 45.90 25.77
CA PRO A 358 32.38 44.96 24.67
C PRO A 358 32.25 45.70 23.35
N GLU A 359 32.78 45.13 22.30
CA GLU A 359 32.42 45.56 20.94
C GLU A 359 30.93 45.27 20.65
N PRO A 360 30.25 46.10 19.83
CA PRO A 360 28.88 45.84 19.43
C PRO A 360 28.74 44.46 18.74
N VAL A 361 27.76 43.64 19.15
CA VAL A 361 27.48 42.32 18.59
C VAL A 361 26.02 42.26 18.19
N GLU A 362 25.76 42.39 16.90
CA GLU A 362 24.38 42.36 16.37
C GLU A 362 23.85 40.94 16.22
N VAL A 363 22.66 40.67 16.75
CA VAL A 363 21.91 39.43 16.60
C VAL A 363 20.50 39.74 16.14
N LEU A 364 19.84 38.75 15.54
CA LEU A 364 18.43 38.83 15.19
C LEU A 364 17.59 38.22 16.31
N GLY A 365 16.95 39.05 17.14
CA GLY A 365 16.23 38.56 18.31
C GLY A 365 15.16 39.49 18.84
N ASP A 366 14.43 39.01 19.84
CA ASP A 366 13.47 39.79 20.64
C ASP A 366 14.21 40.42 21.79
N GLU A 367 14.36 41.74 21.74
CA GLU A 367 15.14 42.52 22.72
C GLU A 367 14.66 42.29 24.16
N GLN A 368 13.35 42.26 24.39
CA GLN A 368 12.78 42.05 25.71
C GLN A 368 13.15 40.68 26.28
N ARG A 369 13.12 39.65 25.42
CA ARG A 369 13.45 38.28 25.81
C ARG A 369 14.95 38.10 26.06
N LEU A 370 15.79 38.70 25.21
CA LEU A 370 17.23 38.65 25.40
C LEU A 370 17.66 39.43 26.66
N ARG A 371 17.01 40.57 26.97
CA ARG A 371 17.19 41.29 28.25
C ARG A 371 16.81 40.42 29.44
N GLN A 372 15.71 39.63 29.34
CA GLN A 372 15.31 38.67 30.37
C GLN A 372 16.35 37.57 30.58
N VAL A 373 16.98 37.09 29.50
CA VAL A 373 18.09 36.10 29.58
C VAL A 373 19.26 36.68 30.40
N ALA A 374 19.73 37.86 30.03
CA ALA A 374 20.84 38.51 30.76
C ALA A 374 20.50 38.75 32.24
N ALA A 375 19.28 39.21 32.52
CA ALA A 375 18.82 39.43 33.89
C ALA A 375 18.74 38.13 34.71
N ASN A 376 18.25 37.01 34.10
CA ASN A 376 18.18 35.73 34.78
C ASN A 376 19.57 35.16 35.09
N LEU A 377 20.53 35.27 34.15
CA LEU A 377 21.89 34.80 34.36
C LEU A 377 22.57 35.58 35.46
N LEU A 378 22.44 36.92 35.48
CA LEU A 378 23.00 37.78 36.53
C LEU A 378 22.35 37.52 37.90
N ALA A 379 21.02 37.39 37.94
CA ALA A 379 20.30 37.06 39.18
C ALA A 379 20.74 35.69 39.72
N ASN A 380 20.95 34.69 38.83
CA ASN A 380 21.45 33.40 39.23
C ASN A 380 22.83 33.47 39.88
N ALA A 381 23.77 34.23 39.29
CA ALA A 381 25.10 34.45 39.85
C ALA A 381 25.03 35.16 41.23
N GLN A 382 24.19 36.18 41.41
CA GLN A 382 24.04 36.90 42.68
C GLN A 382 23.35 36.09 43.78
N ILE A 383 22.38 35.23 43.43
CA ILE A 383 21.60 34.48 44.42
C ILE A 383 22.35 33.23 44.92
N HIS A 384 23.11 32.59 44.05
CA HIS A 384 23.74 31.29 44.32
C HIS A 384 25.21 31.42 44.76
N THR A 385 25.76 32.64 44.85
CA THR A 385 27.10 32.87 45.36
C THR A 385 27.06 33.60 46.69
N PRO A 386 28.10 33.46 47.55
CA PRO A 386 28.24 34.25 48.76
C PRO A 386 28.29 35.76 48.47
N LEU A 387 27.86 36.60 49.44
CA LEU A 387 27.91 38.04 49.29
C LEU A 387 29.33 38.50 49.01
N GLY A 388 29.52 39.36 48.00
CA GLY A 388 30.81 39.89 47.62
C GLY A 388 31.63 39.02 46.66
N THR A 389 31.05 37.91 46.15
CA THR A 389 31.69 37.08 45.11
C THR A 389 31.77 37.86 43.80
N PRO A 390 32.93 37.90 43.13
CA PRO A 390 33.06 38.53 41.82
C PRO A 390 32.23 37.85 40.76
N VAL A 391 31.55 38.64 39.91
CA VAL A 391 30.80 38.18 38.73
C VAL A 391 31.39 38.86 37.49
N HIS A 392 31.71 38.08 36.49
CA HIS A 392 32.29 38.52 35.21
C HIS A 392 31.29 38.34 34.09
N VAL A 393 31.02 39.38 33.32
CA VAL A 393 30.15 39.35 32.16
C VAL A 393 30.98 39.64 30.90
N ALA A 394 30.85 38.83 29.90
CA ALA A 394 31.52 39.00 28.61
C ALA A 394 30.56 38.78 27.46
N VAL A 395 30.67 39.65 26.44
CA VAL A 395 30.00 39.49 25.15
C VAL A 395 31.05 39.41 24.07
N SER A 396 30.98 38.46 23.20
CA SER A 396 31.93 38.26 22.11
C SER A 396 31.29 37.61 20.89
N ALA A 397 31.88 37.82 19.72
CA ALA A 397 31.58 37.06 18.51
C ALA A 397 32.57 35.92 18.38
N ARG A 398 32.09 34.68 18.21
CA ARG A 398 32.91 33.48 17.99
C ARG A 398 32.43 32.77 16.69
N GLY A 399 33.16 32.96 15.59
CA GLY A 399 32.76 32.44 14.30
C GLY A 399 31.47 33.11 13.82
N ASP A 400 30.43 32.34 13.59
CA ASP A 400 29.10 32.78 13.16
C ASP A 400 28.09 32.95 14.30
N HIS A 401 28.56 32.93 15.53
CA HIS A 401 27.73 33.05 16.74
C HIS A 401 28.14 34.22 17.64
N ALA A 402 27.15 34.88 18.23
CA ALA A 402 27.28 35.76 19.35
C ALA A 402 27.23 34.94 20.63
N VAL A 403 28.11 35.27 21.61
CA VAL A 403 28.18 34.59 22.90
C VAL A 403 28.04 35.64 24.00
N LEU A 404 27.09 35.43 24.93
CA LEU A 404 27.02 36.10 26.21
C LEU A 404 27.41 35.09 27.29
N ALA A 405 28.45 35.41 28.08
CA ALA A 405 28.89 34.59 29.19
C ALA A 405 28.74 35.38 30.49
N VAL A 406 28.20 34.73 31.53
CA VAL A 406 28.17 35.24 32.92
C VAL A 406 28.86 34.20 33.78
N SER A 407 29.97 34.58 34.40
CA SER A 407 30.81 33.71 35.23
C SER A 407 30.89 34.27 36.66
N ASP A 408 30.82 33.40 37.63
CA ASP A 408 31.00 33.72 39.05
C ASP A 408 32.19 32.94 39.62
N GLU A 409 32.79 33.50 40.71
CA GLU A 409 33.84 32.85 41.48
C GLU A 409 33.27 32.18 42.75
N GLY A 410 32.07 31.63 42.63
CA GLY A 410 31.36 30.98 43.73
C GLY A 410 31.79 29.54 43.99
N PRO A 411 30.96 28.77 44.71
CA PRO A 411 31.26 27.37 45.05
C PRO A 411 31.22 26.42 43.86
N GLY A 412 30.71 26.89 42.70
CA GLY A 412 30.49 26.07 41.53
C GLY A 412 29.32 25.11 41.67
N VAL A 413 29.19 24.22 40.72
CA VAL A 413 28.12 23.24 40.60
C VAL A 413 28.72 21.82 40.52
N ASP A 414 28.08 20.86 41.14
CA ASP A 414 28.45 19.45 41.03
C ASP A 414 28.24 18.96 39.58
N PRO A 415 29.21 18.24 38.97
CA PRO A 415 29.07 17.69 37.64
C PRO A 415 27.82 16.81 37.42
N GLU A 416 27.31 16.13 38.47
CA GLU A 416 26.07 15.35 38.39
C GLU A 416 24.83 16.24 38.25
N GLN A 417 24.90 17.48 38.67
CA GLN A 417 23.80 18.45 38.61
C GLN A 417 23.79 19.25 37.28
N GLU A 418 24.93 19.40 36.61
CA GLU A 418 25.04 20.22 35.39
C GLU A 418 23.99 19.89 34.32
N PRO A 419 23.68 18.63 34.00
CA PRO A 419 22.67 18.29 32.98
C PRO A 419 21.25 18.74 33.35
N HIS A 420 20.97 18.93 34.64
CA HIS A 420 19.64 19.23 35.17
C HIS A 420 19.39 20.70 35.43
N LEU A 421 20.43 21.56 35.40
CA LEU A 421 20.32 22.96 35.77
C LEU A 421 19.31 23.77 34.94
N PHE A 422 19.10 23.37 33.69
CA PHE A 422 18.15 24.00 32.78
C PHE A 422 16.76 23.36 32.80
N GLU A 423 16.56 22.33 33.65
CA GLU A 423 15.24 21.72 33.83
C GLU A 423 14.31 22.63 34.64
N ARG A 424 13.02 22.59 34.37
CA ARG A 424 12.02 23.42 35.08
C ARG A 424 11.89 22.98 36.53
N PHE A 425 11.91 23.98 37.43
CA PHE A 425 11.83 23.78 38.89
C PHE A 425 13.00 22.98 39.49
N TYR A 426 14.07 22.78 38.74
CA TYR A 426 15.25 22.12 39.26
C TYR A 426 15.98 23.09 40.22
N ARG A 427 16.42 22.58 41.36
CA ARG A 427 17.16 23.33 42.40
C ARG A 427 18.30 22.44 42.86
N GLY A 428 19.52 22.83 42.54
CA GLY A 428 20.71 22.14 42.99
C GLY A 428 20.91 22.28 44.51
N THR A 429 21.59 21.31 45.09
CA THR A 429 22.09 21.41 46.46
C THR A 429 23.45 22.14 46.42
N PRO A 430 23.73 23.10 47.37
CA PRO A 430 25.02 23.73 47.41
C PRO A 430 26.16 22.73 47.61
N VAL A 431 27.29 22.97 46.93
CA VAL A 431 28.47 22.11 47.07
C VAL A 431 29.04 22.27 48.49
N GLY A 432 29.20 21.15 49.21
CA GLY A 432 29.80 21.12 50.56
C GLY A 432 28.84 21.20 51.75
N ASP A 433 27.54 21.23 51.53
CA ASP A 433 26.53 21.36 52.60
C ASP A 433 25.62 20.10 52.60
N GLU A 434 26.23 18.93 52.89
CA GLU A 434 25.52 17.67 53.04
C GLU A 434 24.59 17.74 54.26
N GLY A 435 23.32 18.13 54.03
CA GLY A 435 22.29 18.17 55.09
C GLY A 435 21.54 19.50 55.21
N SER A 436 21.91 20.54 54.52
CA SER A 436 21.15 21.78 54.48
C SER A 436 19.97 21.69 53.53
N ALA A 437 18.84 22.25 53.96
CA ALA A 437 17.67 22.38 53.09
C ALA A 437 18.03 23.23 51.85
N PRO A 438 17.54 22.88 50.65
CA PRO A 438 17.81 23.65 49.44
C PRO A 438 17.49 25.13 49.68
N SER A 439 18.37 26.02 49.20
CA SER A 439 18.21 27.48 49.32
C SER A 439 16.78 27.90 48.96
N THR A 440 16.10 28.61 49.85
CA THR A 440 14.73 29.10 49.63
C THR A 440 14.68 30.25 48.61
N ALA A 441 15.82 30.70 48.09
CA ALA A 441 15.92 31.75 47.09
C ALA A 441 15.80 31.17 45.67
N GLY A 442 14.85 31.70 44.88
CA GLY A 442 14.62 31.34 43.48
C GLY A 442 13.49 30.32 43.25
N SER A 443 12.82 30.39 42.09
CA SER A 443 11.71 29.54 41.66
C SER A 443 12.16 28.27 40.94
N GLY A 444 13.45 28.17 40.60
CA GLY A 444 13.97 27.12 39.73
C GLY A 444 13.50 27.23 38.26
N LEU A 445 12.94 28.37 37.86
CA LEU A 445 12.49 28.65 36.50
C LEU A 445 13.47 29.52 35.71
N GLY A 446 14.31 30.30 36.33
CA GLY A 446 15.17 31.27 35.66
C GLY A 446 16.06 30.70 34.58
N LEU A 447 16.80 29.61 34.86
CA LEU A 447 17.65 28.93 33.87
C LEU A 447 16.82 28.18 32.84
N ALA A 448 15.66 27.60 33.19
CA ALA A 448 14.75 26.99 32.26
C ALA A 448 14.18 28.00 31.25
N ILE A 449 13.90 29.24 31.70
CA ILE A 449 13.50 30.37 30.85
C ILE A 449 14.65 30.76 29.90
N VAL A 450 15.89 30.81 30.39
CA VAL A 450 17.05 31.04 29.55
C VAL A 450 17.15 30.03 28.45
N ALA A 451 17.08 28.75 28.77
CA ALA A 451 17.13 27.68 27.77
C ALA A 451 15.96 27.76 26.76
N ALA A 452 14.74 28.01 27.23
CA ALA A 452 13.57 28.14 26.38
C ALA A 452 13.65 29.33 25.41
N ILE A 453 14.10 30.50 25.90
CA ILE A 453 14.32 31.69 25.07
C ILE A 453 15.43 31.44 24.06
N MET A 454 16.55 30.83 24.45
CA MET A 454 17.64 30.51 23.52
C MET A 454 17.17 29.55 22.45
N HIS A 455 16.48 28.50 22.81
CA HIS A 455 15.90 27.55 21.85
C HIS A 455 14.95 28.22 20.84
N ALA A 456 14.11 29.15 21.32
CA ALA A 456 13.20 29.91 20.46
C ALA A 456 13.94 30.90 19.53
N HIS A 457 15.21 31.24 19.83
CA HIS A 457 16.09 32.07 19.01
C HIS A 457 17.09 31.26 18.18
N ASP A 458 16.91 29.95 18.04
CA ASP A 458 17.85 29.04 17.37
C ASP A 458 19.27 29.03 17.99
N GLY A 459 19.34 29.39 19.28
CA GLY A 459 20.54 29.43 20.07
C GLY A 459 20.62 28.28 21.08
N THR A 460 21.69 28.29 21.90
CA THR A 460 21.90 27.30 22.96
C THR A 460 22.30 27.98 24.29
N ALA A 461 22.00 27.31 25.40
CA ALA A 461 22.46 27.66 26.72
C ALA A 461 23.29 26.49 27.29
N THR A 462 24.46 26.78 27.81
CA THR A 462 25.37 25.79 28.38
C THR A 462 25.96 26.32 29.72
N VAL A 463 26.43 25.40 30.53
CA VAL A 463 27.14 25.70 31.76
C VAL A 463 28.49 24.98 31.74
N ARG A 464 29.50 25.62 32.33
CA ARG A 464 30.79 25.00 32.65
C ARG A 464 31.10 25.37 34.09
N SER A 465 31.31 24.40 34.91
CA SER A 465 31.60 24.64 36.31
C SER A 465 32.68 23.67 36.79
N THR A 466 33.39 24.14 37.81
CA THR A 466 34.33 23.30 38.55
C THR A 466 34.04 23.51 40.03
N PRO A 467 33.74 22.48 40.80
CA PRO A 467 33.48 22.57 42.22
C PRO A 467 34.61 23.34 42.92
N GLY A 468 34.25 24.38 43.68
CA GLY A 468 35.18 25.27 44.40
C GLY A 468 35.87 26.35 43.55
N SER A 469 35.56 26.47 42.26
CA SER A 469 36.17 27.45 41.34
C SER A 469 35.16 28.27 40.56
N GLY A 470 33.86 28.21 40.93
CA GLY A 470 32.81 28.97 40.29
C GLY A 470 32.12 28.29 39.14
N ALA A 471 31.16 28.99 38.53
CA ALA A 471 30.41 28.53 37.36
C ALA A 471 30.38 29.61 36.25
N SER A 472 30.36 29.17 35.01
CA SER A 472 30.21 30.03 33.82
C SER A 472 29.02 29.55 33.00
N PHE A 473 28.03 30.40 32.90
CA PHE A 473 26.84 30.17 32.06
C PHE A 473 27.04 30.90 30.73
N GLU A 474 27.03 30.16 29.64
CA GLU A 474 27.19 30.71 28.29
C GLU A 474 25.89 30.51 27.48
N VAL A 475 25.44 31.57 26.80
CA VAL A 475 24.39 31.50 25.80
C VAL A 475 24.94 31.91 24.45
N THR A 476 24.55 31.15 23.41
CA THR A 476 25.00 31.39 22.04
C THR A 476 23.81 31.66 21.14
N LEU A 477 23.98 32.62 20.23
CA LEU A 477 22.97 33.04 19.26
C LEU A 477 23.62 33.13 17.88
N PRO A 478 22.93 32.79 16.78
CA PRO A 478 23.43 33.07 15.43
C PRO A 478 23.65 34.59 15.25
N LEU A 479 24.80 34.98 14.70
CA LEU A 479 25.04 36.36 14.30
C LEU A 479 24.07 36.77 13.20
N SER A 480 23.61 38.02 13.23
CA SER A 480 22.92 38.62 12.11
C SER A 480 23.92 38.78 10.94
N VAL A 481 23.95 37.81 10.03
CA VAL A 481 24.73 37.93 8.79
C VAL A 481 24.17 39.14 8.05
N ALA A 482 25.00 40.19 7.92
CA ALA A 482 24.68 41.29 7.02
C ALA A 482 24.46 40.66 5.62
N GLN A 483 23.21 40.56 5.18
CA GLN A 483 22.97 40.38 3.73
C GLN A 483 23.61 41.59 3.07
N THR A 484 24.79 41.38 2.52
CA THR A 484 25.34 42.31 1.53
C THR A 484 24.35 42.21 0.37
N GLU A 485 23.38 43.14 0.31
CA GLU A 485 22.61 43.34 -0.92
C GLU A 485 23.64 43.47 -2.04
N PRO A 486 23.52 42.66 -3.13
CA PRO A 486 24.32 42.91 -4.28
C PRO A 486 23.88 44.32 -4.75
N LEU A 487 24.79 45.29 -4.69
CA LEU A 487 24.67 46.56 -5.40
C LEU A 487 24.34 46.22 -6.85
N GLU A 488 23.06 46.38 -7.22
CA GLU A 488 22.66 46.42 -8.60
C GLU A 488 23.46 47.52 -9.28
N ASP A 489 24.48 47.10 -10.01
CA ASP A 489 25.30 47.94 -10.91
C ASP A 489 24.40 48.43 -12.04
N GLY A 490 23.59 49.43 -11.71
CA GLY A 490 22.78 50.21 -12.62
C GLY A 490 23.64 51.13 -13.44
N MET A 491 24.46 50.58 -14.35
CA MET A 491 25.19 51.42 -15.27
C MET A 491 24.96 51.07 -16.70
N ARG A 492 23.99 51.82 -17.27
CA ARG A 492 24.03 52.42 -18.61
C ARG A 492 24.70 51.60 -19.70
N ARG A 493 23.95 51.22 -20.71
CA ARG A 493 24.37 51.53 -22.10
C ARG A 493 23.18 52.09 -22.88
N ARG A 494 23.26 53.46 -23.09
CA ARG A 494 22.74 54.09 -24.32
C ARG A 494 23.75 53.79 -25.43
N ALA A 495 23.31 53.26 -26.53
CA ALA A 495 23.65 53.61 -27.91
C ALA A 495 22.68 52.86 -28.84
#